data_2cc2ba2e3a682d3f06ae4720caa3e055
#
_entry.id   2cc2ba2e3a682d3f06ae4720caa3e055
#
_cell.length_a   1.000
_cell.length_b   1.000
_cell.length_c   1.000
_cell.angle_alpha   90.00
_cell.angle_beta   90.00
_cell.angle_gamma   90.00
#
_symmetry.space_group_name_H-M   'P 1'
#
loop_
_entity.id
_entity.type
_entity.pdbx_description
1 polymer ?
#
loop_
_entity_poly.entity_id
_entity_poly.type
_entity_poly.pdbx_seq_one_letter_code
_entity_poly.pdbx_strand_id
1 'polypeptide(L)'
;MNMKKNFLTMLLALALCGSTFAQWKPAGDKIKTSWGEQLDPKNVLPEYPRPIMERNDWKNLNGLWKYAITPKGTPAPAAYQGDILVPFAVESSLSGVGKMINEKEELWYQRTFDVPSAWRGKQILLHFGAVDWKAEVWVNDVKVGEHTGGFTPFYFDITSVLNKGNNDLVVKVWDPSDRGEQPRGKQIANPHGIWYTPVTGIWQTVWLEPVAPQYITNLKTTPDIDNNSVKVEVAANTTSADKVEVKVFDGKNLVAKGAALNGVPVELAMPANAKLWSPDSPFLYNMEVTLYKDGKAIDQVKSYTAMRKYSIRKGQNGITRLQLNNKDYFQFGPLDQGWWPDGLYTAPTDEALVYDLKKTKDFGYNMVRKHVKVEPARWYTHCDQLGLIVWQDMPNGGPSPQWQARNYFNGTEVIRSAASEANYHKEWKEIIDCLYSYPSIAVWVPFNEAWGQFKTPEIVAWTKEYDPSRLVNPASGGNHYTCGDILDLHHYPGPNMFLYDPRRATVLGEYGGIGLVVEGNTWVNDKKNWGYVKFNTSDEVTNEYIKYGKHLLELIRKGFSAAVYTQTTDVEGEINGLMTYDRKVIKMNEAKVREINQQICNSLNK
;
A
#
# COMPACT_ATOMS: atom_id res chain seq x y z
N MET A 1 29.20 -72.56 53.67
CA MET A 1 29.32 -72.65 52.23
C MET A 1 28.24 -71.71 51.64
N ASN A 2 28.59 -70.46 51.44
CA ASN A 2 27.64 -69.38 51.11
C ASN A 2 27.75 -69.03 49.59
N MET A 3 26.64 -69.22 48.90
CA MET A 3 26.46 -68.71 47.51
C MET A 3 25.90 -67.31 47.56
N LYS A 4 26.64 -66.34 47.11
CA LYS A 4 26.16 -64.96 46.86
C LYS A 4 25.46 -64.90 45.50
N LYS A 5 24.20 -64.45 45.47
CA LYS A 5 23.45 -64.12 44.28
C LYS A 5 23.77 -62.68 43.91
N ASN A 6 24.34 -62.49 42.72
CA ASN A 6 24.49 -61.17 42.13
C ASN A 6 23.20 -60.80 41.37
N PHE A 7 22.52 -59.71 41.80
CA PHE A 7 21.44 -59.04 41.03
C PHE A 7 22.07 -58.00 40.09
N LEU A 8 21.94 -58.24 38.83
CA LEU A 8 22.33 -57.29 37.78
C LEU A 8 21.12 -56.41 37.49
N THR A 9 21.15 -55.16 37.94
CA THR A 9 20.12 -54.15 37.66
C THR A 9 20.42 -53.51 36.32
N MET A 10 19.62 -53.84 35.29
CA MET A 10 19.71 -53.24 33.94
C MET A 10 18.88 -51.94 33.94
N LEU A 11 19.57 -50.77 33.97
CA LEU A 11 18.96 -49.47 33.77
C LEU A 11 18.62 -49.30 32.26
N LEU A 12 17.35 -49.34 31.95
CA LEU A 12 16.84 -48.95 30.62
C LEU A 12 16.79 -47.41 30.55
N ALA A 13 17.75 -46.79 29.90
CA ALA A 13 17.70 -45.38 29.56
C ALA A 13 16.75 -45.19 28.37
N LEU A 14 15.52 -44.78 28.63
CA LEU A 14 14.63 -44.26 27.59
C LEU A 14 15.21 -42.92 27.10
N ALA A 15 15.87 -42.92 25.94
CA ALA A 15 16.18 -41.70 25.21
C ALA A 15 14.86 -41.15 24.64
N LEU A 16 14.25 -40.20 25.34
CA LEU A 16 13.24 -39.33 24.80
C LEU A 16 13.92 -38.48 23.71
N CYS A 17 13.89 -38.91 22.45
CA CYS A 17 14.09 -38.03 21.30
C CYS A 17 12.91 -37.06 21.23
N GLY A 18 12.92 -36.05 22.07
CA GLY A 18 12.12 -34.86 21.86
C GLY A 18 12.60 -34.21 20.54
N SER A 19 11.84 -34.37 19.48
CA SER A 19 11.99 -33.51 18.30
C SER A 19 11.77 -32.09 18.78
N THR A 20 12.84 -31.39 19.08
CA THR A 20 12.83 -29.92 19.21
C THR A 20 12.50 -29.39 17.83
N PHE A 21 11.22 -29.10 17.59
CA PHE A 21 10.87 -28.24 16.47
C PHE A 21 11.69 -26.96 16.62
N ALA A 22 12.55 -26.68 15.65
CA ALA A 22 13.33 -25.45 15.68
C ALA A 22 12.34 -24.29 15.80
N GLN A 23 12.48 -23.50 16.86
CA GLN A 23 11.66 -22.30 17.05
C GLN A 23 11.89 -21.39 15.84
N TRP A 24 10.80 -20.86 15.24
CA TRP A 24 10.90 -19.91 14.14
C TRP A 24 11.86 -18.76 14.50
N LYS A 25 12.65 -18.33 13.53
CA LYS A 25 13.52 -17.15 13.61
C LYS A 25 13.62 -16.47 12.26
N PRO A 26 13.88 -15.15 12.22
CA PRO A 26 14.17 -14.45 10.98
C PRO A 26 15.34 -15.09 10.21
N ALA A 27 15.22 -15.16 8.89
CA ALA A 27 16.26 -15.71 8.02
C ALA A 27 17.36 -14.68 7.74
N GLY A 28 18.59 -15.16 7.54
CA GLY A 28 19.76 -14.34 7.16
C GLY A 28 20.25 -13.40 8.26
N ASP A 29 21.22 -12.60 7.88
CA ASP A 29 21.98 -11.70 8.76
C ASP A 29 21.85 -10.21 8.39
N LYS A 30 20.98 -9.87 7.44
CA LYS A 30 20.72 -8.49 7.03
C LYS A 30 20.17 -7.65 8.18
N ILE A 31 20.36 -6.34 8.08
CA ILE A 31 19.81 -5.38 9.06
C ILE A 31 18.29 -5.56 9.21
N LYS A 32 17.80 -5.29 10.40
CA LYS A 32 16.37 -5.39 10.75
C LYS A 32 15.97 -4.14 11.51
N THR A 33 14.69 -3.80 11.42
CA THR A 33 14.09 -2.79 12.29
C THR A 33 13.97 -3.32 13.72
N SER A 34 13.85 -2.42 14.69
CA SER A 34 13.60 -2.81 16.09
C SER A 34 12.30 -3.60 16.25
N TRP A 35 11.28 -3.34 15.43
CA TRP A 35 10.01 -4.08 15.43
C TRP A 35 10.20 -5.50 14.86
N GLY A 36 10.99 -5.66 13.80
CA GLY A 36 11.28 -6.98 13.23
C GLY A 36 12.14 -7.85 14.15
N GLU A 37 13.07 -7.25 14.90
CA GLU A 37 13.89 -7.94 15.92
C GLU A 37 13.03 -8.49 17.09
N GLN A 38 11.90 -7.85 17.39
CA GLN A 38 11.01 -8.17 18.53
C GLN A 38 9.70 -8.84 18.10
N LEU A 39 9.55 -9.22 16.83
CA LEU A 39 8.31 -9.77 16.30
C LEU A 39 7.93 -11.09 17.00
N ASP A 40 6.70 -11.15 17.52
CA ASP A 40 6.11 -12.41 18.03
C ASP A 40 5.37 -13.13 16.89
N PRO A 41 5.86 -14.32 16.46
CA PRO A 41 5.22 -15.08 15.39
C PRO A 41 3.83 -15.62 15.72
N LYS A 42 3.40 -15.50 16.98
CA LYS A 42 2.06 -15.88 17.43
C LYS A 42 1.05 -14.74 17.36
N ASN A 43 1.52 -13.49 17.18
CA ASN A 43 0.68 -12.30 17.17
C ASN A 43 1.08 -11.34 16.04
N VAL A 44 0.95 -11.80 14.81
CA VAL A 44 1.38 -11.07 13.60
C VAL A 44 0.24 -10.21 13.07
N LEU A 45 0.43 -8.89 13.02
CA LEU A 45 -0.53 -7.91 12.49
C LEU A 45 -1.96 -8.21 12.98
N PRO A 46 -2.22 -8.06 14.29
CA PRO A 46 -3.49 -8.47 14.91
C PRO A 46 -4.64 -7.48 14.65
N GLU A 47 -4.37 -6.34 14.03
CA GLU A 47 -5.35 -5.31 13.79
C GLU A 47 -6.31 -5.68 12.65
N TYR A 48 -7.58 -5.19 12.73
CA TYR A 48 -8.56 -5.40 11.67
C TYR A 48 -8.05 -4.80 10.34
N PRO A 49 -7.99 -5.59 9.25
CA PRO A 49 -7.22 -5.21 8.08
C PRO A 49 -7.91 -4.22 7.12
N ARG A 50 -9.23 -3.99 7.23
CA ARG A 50 -10.02 -3.16 6.30
C ARG A 50 -10.85 -2.08 7.01
N PRO A 51 -10.24 -1.06 7.64
CA PRO A 51 -10.97 -0.07 8.46
C PRO A 51 -12.03 0.75 7.72
N ILE A 52 -11.93 0.87 6.38
CA ILE A 52 -12.91 1.60 5.57
C ILE A 52 -14.27 0.86 5.44
N MET A 53 -14.34 -0.41 5.79
CA MET A 53 -15.57 -1.21 5.85
C MET A 53 -15.41 -2.29 6.92
N GLU A 54 -15.66 -1.90 8.18
CA GLU A 54 -15.39 -2.73 9.36
C GLU A 54 -16.61 -3.54 9.79
N ARG A 55 -16.39 -4.81 10.15
CA ARG A 55 -17.31 -5.68 10.89
C ARG A 55 -16.74 -6.08 12.23
N ASN A 56 -17.61 -6.37 13.20
CA ASN A 56 -17.17 -6.67 14.56
C ASN A 56 -16.51 -8.05 14.66
N ASP A 57 -17.00 -9.03 13.89
CA ASP A 57 -16.52 -10.42 13.94
C ASP A 57 -15.54 -10.69 12.79
N TRP A 58 -14.38 -11.21 13.14
CA TRP A 58 -13.37 -11.66 12.18
C TRP A 58 -12.34 -12.57 12.87
N LYS A 59 -11.53 -13.27 12.08
CA LYS A 59 -10.44 -14.11 12.61
C LYS A 59 -9.19 -13.96 11.77
N ASN A 60 -8.10 -13.53 12.41
CA ASN A 60 -6.78 -13.45 11.79
C ASN A 60 -6.23 -14.86 11.50
N LEU A 61 -5.73 -15.09 10.30
CA LEU A 61 -5.05 -16.32 9.90
C LEU A 61 -3.54 -16.11 9.65
N ASN A 62 -2.98 -14.97 10.01
CA ASN A 62 -1.52 -14.76 9.99
C ASN A 62 -0.82 -15.68 10.99
N GLY A 63 0.50 -15.79 10.86
CA GLY A 63 1.33 -16.61 11.71
C GLY A 63 2.03 -17.72 10.93
N LEU A 64 2.44 -18.80 11.59
CA LEU A 64 3.20 -19.87 10.94
C LEU A 64 2.29 -20.77 10.09
N TRP A 65 2.68 -20.93 8.83
CA TRP A 65 2.10 -21.85 7.84
C TRP A 65 3.19 -22.83 7.38
N LYS A 66 2.81 -23.99 6.85
CA LYS A 66 3.75 -24.84 6.11
C LYS A 66 4.00 -24.29 4.73
N TYR A 67 5.22 -24.48 4.19
CA TYR A 67 5.56 -24.08 2.83
C TYR A 67 6.34 -25.15 2.07
N ALA A 68 6.26 -25.11 0.75
CA ALA A 68 7.14 -25.83 -0.17
C ALA A 68 7.38 -24.99 -1.43
N ILE A 69 8.58 -25.07 -1.97
CA ILE A 69 8.94 -24.53 -3.28
C ILE A 69 9.14 -25.70 -4.22
N THR A 70 8.41 -25.71 -5.34
CA THR A 70 8.44 -26.80 -6.32
C THR A 70 8.66 -26.25 -7.74
N PRO A 71 9.14 -27.07 -8.69
CA PRO A 71 9.14 -26.67 -10.09
C PRO A 71 7.72 -26.37 -10.56
N LYS A 72 7.58 -25.34 -11.41
CA LYS A 72 6.28 -24.91 -11.94
C LYS A 72 5.55 -26.04 -12.68
N GLY A 73 4.26 -26.16 -12.41
CA GLY A 73 3.39 -27.16 -13.04
C GLY A 73 3.49 -28.54 -12.42
N THR A 74 4.18 -28.70 -11.29
CA THR A 74 4.18 -29.96 -10.55
C THR A 74 2.91 -30.10 -9.70
N PRO A 75 2.46 -31.34 -9.39
CA PRO A 75 1.38 -31.55 -8.42
C PRO A 75 1.69 -30.96 -7.04
N ALA A 76 0.65 -30.85 -6.20
CA ALA A 76 0.81 -30.43 -4.81
C ALA A 76 1.88 -31.28 -4.09
N PRO A 77 2.73 -30.66 -3.27
CA PRO A 77 3.83 -31.37 -2.61
C PRO A 77 3.31 -32.45 -1.66
N ALA A 78 3.90 -33.64 -1.72
CA ALA A 78 3.59 -34.73 -0.78
C ALA A 78 4.08 -34.41 0.65
N ALA A 79 5.09 -33.53 0.78
CA ALA A 79 5.64 -33.08 2.05
C ALA A 79 6.08 -31.61 1.94
N TYR A 80 5.82 -30.86 2.98
CA TYR A 80 6.27 -29.48 3.11
C TYR A 80 7.71 -29.38 3.61
N GLN A 81 8.41 -28.31 3.22
CA GLN A 81 9.85 -28.15 3.48
C GLN A 81 10.13 -27.47 4.83
N GLY A 82 9.14 -26.84 5.44
CA GLY A 82 9.29 -26.13 6.70
C GLY A 82 8.12 -25.21 7.01
N ASP A 83 8.39 -24.25 7.88
CA ASP A 83 7.44 -23.23 8.28
C ASP A 83 7.81 -21.88 7.64
N ILE A 84 6.80 -21.12 7.22
CA ILE A 84 6.88 -19.75 6.73
C ILE A 84 5.96 -18.86 7.57
N LEU A 85 6.43 -17.65 7.92
CA LEU A 85 5.61 -16.70 8.66
C LEU A 85 4.80 -15.81 7.70
N VAL A 86 3.49 -16.03 7.64
CA VAL A 86 2.54 -15.21 6.87
C VAL A 86 2.15 -13.98 7.70
N PRO A 87 2.12 -12.76 7.11
CA PRO A 87 2.16 -12.45 5.68
C PRO A 87 3.51 -11.87 5.22
N PHE A 88 4.59 -12.55 5.42
CA PHE A 88 5.89 -12.08 4.93
C PHE A 88 6.31 -12.88 3.70
N ALA A 89 6.67 -12.16 2.62
CA ALA A 89 7.10 -12.75 1.35
C ALA A 89 8.28 -13.72 1.54
N VAL A 90 8.35 -14.76 0.73
CA VAL A 90 9.33 -15.85 0.89
C VAL A 90 10.77 -15.37 0.86
N GLU A 91 11.08 -14.28 0.16
CA GLU A 91 12.41 -13.64 0.08
C GLU A 91 12.77 -12.87 1.36
N SER A 92 11.78 -12.45 2.13
CA SER A 92 11.99 -11.60 3.31
C SER A 92 12.64 -12.37 4.48
N SER A 93 13.36 -11.63 5.31
CA SER A 93 13.94 -12.16 6.54
C SER A 93 12.85 -12.68 7.50
N LEU A 94 11.76 -11.90 7.67
CA LEU A 94 10.67 -12.25 8.59
C LEU A 94 9.82 -13.44 8.12
N SER A 95 9.90 -13.84 6.87
CA SER A 95 9.29 -15.12 6.46
C SER A 95 9.89 -16.32 7.19
N GLY A 96 11.14 -16.22 7.64
CA GLY A 96 11.94 -17.33 8.18
C GLY A 96 12.56 -18.21 7.08
N VAL A 97 12.28 -17.93 5.81
CA VAL A 97 12.77 -18.69 4.64
C VAL A 97 13.91 -17.94 3.95
N GLY A 98 13.71 -16.68 3.57
CA GLY A 98 14.74 -15.81 2.98
C GLY A 98 15.28 -16.32 1.64
N LYS A 99 14.44 -16.95 0.81
CA LYS A 99 14.86 -17.52 -0.48
C LYS A 99 14.29 -16.74 -1.64
N MET A 100 15.16 -16.35 -2.58
CA MET A 100 14.75 -15.91 -3.90
C MET A 100 14.20 -17.08 -4.70
N ILE A 101 13.02 -16.90 -5.29
CA ILE A 101 12.43 -17.84 -6.25
C ILE A 101 12.24 -17.16 -7.61
N ASN A 102 11.95 -17.92 -8.65
CA ASN A 102 11.91 -17.43 -10.03
C ASN A 102 10.70 -17.94 -10.79
N GLU A 103 10.52 -17.49 -12.03
CA GLU A 103 9.38 -17.82 -12.90
C GLU A 103 9.18 -19.31 -13.22
N LYS A 104 10.18 -20.16 -12.90
CA LYS A 104 10.12 -21.62 -13.10
C LYS A 104 9.70 -22.38 -11.85
N GLU A 105 9.43 -21.68 -10.77
CA GLU A 105 9.09 -22.25 -9.47
C GLU A 105 7.69 -21.79 -9.03
N GLU A 106 7.06 -22.57 -8.16
CA GLU A 106 5.79 -22.27 -7.50
C GLU A 106 5.97 -22.41 -5.99
N LEU A 107 5.35 -21.49 -5.24
CA LEU A 107 5.34 -21.48 -3.78
C LEU A 107 4.00 -22.00 -3.28
N TRP A 108 4.06 -23.06 -2.48
CA TRP A 108 2.90 -23.66 -1.83
C TRP A 108 2.86 -23.30 -0.36
N TYR A 109 1.67 -22.97 0.12
CA TYR A 109 1.36 -22.74 1.52
C TYR A 109 0.30 -23.72 1.99
N GLN A 110 0.37 -24.13 3.27
CA GLN A 110 -0.67 -24.94 3.90
C GLN A 110 -0.85 -24.54 5.36
N ARG A 111 -2.11 -24.44 5.78
CA ARG A 111 -2.50 -24.17 7.16
C ARG A 111 -3.81 -24.83 7.50
N THR A 112 -3.90 -25.39 8.73
CA THR A 112 -5.18 -25.78 9.31
C THR A 112 -5.82 -24.61 10.06
N PHE A 113 -7.15 -24.51 10.02
CA PHE A 113 -7.92 -23.50 10.74
C PHE A 113 -9.27 -24.05 11.20
N ASP A 114 -9.83 -23.44 12.22
CA ASP A 114 -11.20 -23.67 12.68
C ASP A 114 -12.06 -22.43 12.50
N VAL A 115 -13.37 -22.64 12.38
CA VAL A 115 -14.37 -21.57 12.32
C VAL A 115 -15.08 -21.50 13.68
N PRO A 116 -15.15 -20.31 14.32
CA PRO A 116 -15.84 -20.17 15.60
C PRO A 116 -17.29 -20.66 15.55
N SER A 117 -17.71 -21.44 16.54
CA SER A 117 -19.06 -21.99 16.60
C SER A 117 -20.17 -20.93 16.67
N ALA A 118 -19.84 -19.74 17.16
CA ALA A 118 -20.72 -18.55 17.16
C ALA A 118 -21.11 -18.08 15.76
N TRP A 119 -20.35 -18.46 14.72
CA TRP A 119 -20.62 -18.08 13.32
C TRP A 119 -21.52 -19.07 12.57
N ARG A 120 -22.09 -20.04 13.28
CA ARG A 120 -22.99 -21.04 12.68
C ARG A 120 -24.17 -20.36 11.97
N GLY A 121 -24.41 -20.76 10.72
CA GLY A 121 -25.49 -20.21 9.88
C GLY A 121 -25.16 -18.91 9.16
N LYS A 122 -23.94 -18.38 9.33
CA LYS A 122 -23.41 -17.28 8.51
C LYS A 122 -22.61 -17.85 7.33
N GLN A 123 -22.44 -17.04 6.29
CA GLN A 123 -21.45 -17.29 5.25
C GLN A 123 -20.08 -16.91 5.79
N ILE A 124 -19.06 -17.65 5.37
CA ILE A 124 -17.67 -17.43 5.79
C ILE A 124 -16.86 -17.03 4.57
N LEU A 125 -16.37 -15.81 4.60
CA LEU A 125 -15.48 -15.27 3.58
C LEU A 125 -14.02 -15.45 4.00
N LEU A 126 -13.20 -16.01 3.11
CA LEU A 126 -11.75 -16.09 3.26
C LEU A 126 -11.14 -14.95 2.44
N HIS A 127 -10.53 -13.99 3.13
CA HIS A 127 -9.93 -12.81 2.55
C HIS A 127 -8.40 -12.90 2.49
N PHE A 128 -7.84 -12.33 1.44
CA PHE A 128 -6.41 -12.06 1.27
C PHE A 128 -6.24 -10.55 1.01
N GLY A 129 -5.39 -9.89 1.76
CA GLY A 129 -5.09 -8.47 1.54
C GLY A 129 -4.30 -8.24 0.25
N ALA A 130 -3.30 -9.05 -0.02
CA ALA A 130 -2.59 -9.13 -1.29
C ALA A 130 -1.73 -10.39 -1.37
N VAL A 131 -1.59 -10.93 -2.58
CA VAL A 131 -0.70 -12.05 -2.92
C VAL A 131 -0.04 -11.77 -4.26
N ASP A 132 1.28 -11.72 -4.33
CA ASP A 132 2.02 -11.48 -5.57
C ASP A 132 2.48 -12.81 -6.17
N TRP A 133 2.11 -13.17 -7.37
CA TRP A 133 1.22 -12.46 -8.32
C TRP A 133 -0.04 -13.29 -8.62
N LYS A 134 0.07 -14.58 -9.04
CA LYS A 134 -1.05 -15.49 -9.32
C LYS A 134 -1.24 -16.45 -8.15
N ALA A 135 -2.40 -16.38 -7.50
CA ALA A 135 -2.80 -17.27 -6.41
C ALA A 135 -3.88 -18.24 -6.86
N GLU A 136 -3.75 -19.51 -6.48
CA GLU A 136 -4.80 -20.53 -6.55
C GLU A 136 -5.07 -21.03 -5.13
N VAL A 137 -6.34 -21.18 -4.74
CA VAL A 137 -6.73 -21.46 -3.35
C VAL A 137 -7.65 -22.67 -3.26
N TRP A 138 -7.36 -23.57 -2.33
CA TRP A 138 -8.17 -24.74 -1.99
C TRP A 138 -8.52 -24.74 -0.52
N VAL A 139 -9.72 -25.19 -0.19
CA VAL A 139 -10.16 -25.50 1.17
C VAL A 139 -10.70 -26.92 1.18
N ASN A 140 -10.15 -27.77 2.06
CA ASN A 140 -10.51 -29.19 2.17
C ASN A 140 -10.48 -29.92 0.80
N ASP A 141 -9.37 -29.77 0.08
CA ASP A 141 -9.11 -30.30 -1.28
C ASP A 141 -10.02 -29.77 -2.40
N VAL A 142 -10.93 -28.83 -2.12
CA VAL A 142 -11.80 -28.21 -3.12
C VAL A 142 -11.20 -26.87 -3.53
N LYS A 143 -10.91 -26.68 -4.84
CA LYS A 143 -10.48 -25.37 -5.38
C LYS A 143 -11.63 -24.36 -5.24
N VAL A 144 -11.41 -23.35 -4.41
CA VAL A 144 -12.40 -22.28 -4.17
C VAL A 144 -12.26 -21.11 -5.14
N GLY A 145 -11.08 -20.93 -5.73
CA GLY A 145 -10.87 -19.92 -6.76
C GLY A 145 -9.41 -19.65 -7.08
N GLU A 146 -9.21 -18.63 -7.91
CA GLU A 146 -7.89 -18.08 -8.26
C GLU A 146 -7.97 -16.56 -8.40
N HIS A 147 -6.83 -15.90 -8.25
CA HIS A 147 -6.66 -14.45 -8.42
C HIS A 147 -5.36 -14.15 -9.13
N THR A 148 -5.35 -13.08 -9.93
CA THR A 148 -4.15 -12.48 -10.52
C THR A 148 -4.12 -10.99 -10.21
N GLY A 149 -2.95 -10.48 -9.81
CA GLY A 149 -2.74 -9.09 -9.40
C GLY A 149 -2.03 -9.05 -8.04
N GLY A 150 -0.85 -8.42 -8.00
CA GLY A 150 0.03 -8.47 -6.83
C GLY A 150 -0.35 -7.51 -5.70
N PHE A 151 -1.29 -6.56 -5.92
CA PHE A 151 -1.46 -5.39 -5.06
C PHE A 151 -2.89 -5.17 -4.54
N THR A 152 -3.85 -5.97 -4.94
CA THR A 152 -5.26 -5.76 -4.61
C THR A 152 -5.84 -6.89 -3.77
N PRO A 153 -6.79 -6.57 -2.84
CA PRO A 153 -7.44 -7.58 -2.03
C PRO A 153 -8.44 -8.41 -2.83
N PHE A 154 -8.59 -9.67 -2.42
CA PHE A 154 -9.62 -10.57 -2.95
C PHE A 154 -10.16 -11.49 -1.86
N TYR A 155 -11.28 -12.15 -2.12
CA TYR A 155 -11.89 -13.10 -1.19
C TYR A 155 -12.66 -14.21 -1.90
N PHE A 156 -12.91 -15.29 -1.17
CA PHE A 156 -13.75 -16.41 -1.61
C PHE A 156 -14.78 -16.75 -0.52
N ASP A 157 -16.01 -17.06 -0.92
CA ASP A 157 -16.99 -17.69 -0.03
C ASP A 157 -16.65 -19.17 0.09
N ILE A 158 -16.23 -19.58 1.28
CA ILE A 158 -15.81 -20.95 1.56
C ILE A 158 -16.88 -21.77 2.31
N THR A 159 -18.06 -21.21 2.55
CA THR A 159 -19.10 -21.77 3.41
C THR A 159 -19.47 -23.21 3.05
N SER A 160 -19.63 -23.50 1.74
CA SER A 160 -20.09 -24.80 1.26
C SER A 160 -19.04 -25.92 1.36
N VAL A 161 -17.78 -25.56 1.54
CA VAL A 161 -16.64 -26.51 1.57
C VAL A 161 -16.08 -26.71 2.97
N LEU A 162 -16.66 -26.07 3.99
CA LEU A 162 -16.21 -26.18 5.38
C LEU A 162 -16.61 -27.48 6.03
N ASN A 163 -15.67 -28.10 6.74
CA ASN A 163 -15.89 -29.22 7.64
C ASN A 163 -16.31 -28.74 9.04
N LYS A 164 -16.96 -29.62 9.82
CA LYS A 164 -17.15 -29.41 11.26
C LYS A 164 -15.81 -29.61 11.97
N GLY A 165 -15.26 -28.54 12.54
CA GLY A 165 -13.95 -28.56 13.22
C GLY A 165 -12.83 -28.00 12.34
N ASN A 166 -11.73 -28.73 12.27
CA ASN A 166 -10.56 -28.28 11.51
C ASN A 166 -10.78 -28.35 10.00
N ASN A 167 -10.32 -27.32 9.32
CA ASN A 167 -10.30 -27.19 7.87
C ASN A 167 -8.86 -27.04 7.39
N ASP A 168 -8.57 -27.54 6.22
CA ASP A 168 -7.28 -27.40 5.57
C ASP A 168 -7.34 -26.32 4.49
N LEU A 169 -6.41 -25.37 4.52
CA LEU A 169 -6.26 -24.30 3.56
C LEU A 169 -4.93 -24.47 2.84
N VAL A 170 -4.99 -24.59 1.51
CA VAL A 170 -3.81 -24.65 0.64
C VAL A 170 -3.84 -23.47 -0.34
N VAL A 171 -2.70 -22.79 -0.48
CA VAL A 171 -2.52 -21.71 -1.44
C VAL A 171 -1.29 -22.01 -2.28
N LYS A 172 -1.43 -21.95 -3.59
CA LYS A 172 -0.33 -22.03 -4.56
C LYS A 172 -0.12 -20.67 -5.18
N VAL A 173 1.12 -20.21 -5.25
CA VAL A 173 1.47 -18.92 -5.83
C VAL A 173 2.53 -19.10 -6.90
N TRP A 174 2.35 -18.40 -8.01
CA TRP A 174 3.34 -18.22 -9.05
C TRP A 174 3.54 -16.75 -9.35
N ASP A 175 4.80 -16.31 -9.32
CA ASP A 175 5.18 -14.94 -9.62
C ASP A 175 6.37 -14.93 -10.60
N PRO A 176 6.23 -14.35 -11.81
CA PRO A 176 7.33 -14.19 -12.74
C PRO A 176 8.26 -13.02 -12.39
N SER A 177 7.95 -12.19 -11.37
CA SER A 177 8.69 -10.99 -11.00
C SER A 177 8.96 -10.09 -12.23
N ASP A 178 10.22 -9.82 -12.59
CA ASP A 178 10.58 -9.00 -13.76
C ASP A 178 10.68 -9.78 -15.08
N ARG A 179 10.32 -11.07 -15.09
CA ARG A 179 10.28 -11.93 -16.28
C ARG A 179 8.91 -11.97 -16.95
N GLY A 180 7.91 -11.28 -16.39
CA GLY A 180 6.57 -11.16 -16.93
C GLY A 180 6.24 -9.76 -17.43
N GLU A 181 4.99 -9.58 -17.87
CA GLU A 181 4.45 -8.29 -18.34
C GLU A 181 3.47 -7.66 -17.35
N GLN A 182 3.30 -8.27 -16.16
CA GLN A 182 2.41 -7.78 -15.12
C GLN A 182 3.00 -6.55 -14.41
N PRO A 183 2.15 -5.73 -13.76
CA PRO A 183 2.59 -4.70 -12.83
C PRO A 183 3.41 -5.33 -11.68
N ARG A 184 4.57 -4.76 -11.39
CA ARG A 184 5.50 -5.28 -10.38
C ARG A 184 6.17 -4.21 -9.50
N GLY A 185 5.99 -2.94 -9.84
CA GLY A 185 6.73 -1.86 -9.17
C GLY A 185 8.24 -1.98 -9.41
N LYS A 186 9.03 -1.76 -8.36
CA LYS A 186 10.51 -1.80 -8.44
C LYS A 186 11.13 -3.18 -8.20
N GLN A 187 10.35 -4.24 -8.24
CA GLN A 187 10.84 -5.60 -8.06
C GLN A 187 11.68 -6.07 -9.26
N ILE A 188 12.84 -6.69 -8.99
CA ILE A 188 13.73 -7.26 -10.01
C ILE A 188 14.50 -8.46 -9.46
N ALA A 189 14.68 -9.49 -10.28
CA ALA A 189 15.36 -10.73 -9.87
C ALA A 189 16.86 -10.53 -9.50
N ASN A 190 17.49 -9.46 -9.98
CA ASN A 190 18.86 -9.10 -9.65
C ASN A 190 18.91 -7.67 -9.08
N PRO A 191 18.61 -7.46 -7.78
CA PRO A 191 18.50 -6.14 -7.17
C PRO A 191 19.76 -5.30 -7.30
N HIS A 192 19.62 -4.06 -7.76
CA HIS A 192 20.70 -3.10 -7.89
C HIS A 192 20.19 -1.67 -8.11
N GLY A 193 20.98 -0.67 -7.71
CA GLY A 193 20.65 0.75 -7.91
C GLY A 193 19.31 1.10 -7.28
N ILE A 194 18.34 1.48 -8.10
CA ILE A 194 16.99 1.88 -7.72
C ILE A 194 15.95 0.74 -7.83
N TRP A 195 16.39 -0.49 -8.02
CA TRP A 195 15.57 -1.70 -8.16
C TRP A 195 15.88 -2.68 -7.04
N TYR A 196 14.85 -3.32 -6.49
CA TYR A 196 14.92 -4.00 -5.21
C TYR A 196 14.50 -5.47 -5.28
N THR A 197 14.69 -6.18 -4.17
CA THR A 197 14.38 -7.60 -3.99
C THR A 197 12.93 -7.91 -4.35
N PRO A 198 12.62 -8.99 -5.10
CA PRO A 198 11.26 -9.43 -5.41
C PRO A 198 10.44 -9.73 -4.15
N VAL A 199 9.12 -9.72 -4.33
CA VAL A 199 8.14 -10.02 -3.29
C VAL A 199 7.20 -11.07 -3.84
N THR A 200 7.43 -12.34 -3.51
CA THR A 200 6.60 -13.46 -3.98
C THR A 200 5.74 -14.02 -2.87
N GLY A 201 4.47 -14.23 -3.15
CA GLY A 201 3.55 -14.89 -2.24
C GLY A 201 2.64 -13.96 -1.44
N ILE A 202 2.15 -14.46 -0.33
CA ILE A 202 1.25 -13.72 0.56
C ILE A 202 2.05 -12.65 1.30
N TRP A 203 1.70 -11.35 1.07
CA TRP A 203 2.41 -10.24 1.72
C TRP A 203 1.49 -9.27 2.49
N GLN A 204 0.17 -9.54 2.52
CA GLN A 204 -0.79 -8.86 3.40
C GLN A 204 -1.65 -9.87 4.15
N THR A 205 -2.31 -9.41 5.21
CA THR A 205 -3.11 -10.22 6.13
C THR A 205 -4.08 -11.16 5.41
N VAL A 206 -4.16 -12.39 5.90
CA VAL A 206 -5.19 -13.39 5.55
C VAL A 206 -6.17 -13.50 6.72
N TRP A 207 -7.48 -13.44 6.46
CA TRP A 207 -8.47 -13.51 7.53
C TRP A 207 -9.81 -14.12 7.10
N LEU A 208 -10.58 -14.54 8.10
CA LEU A 208 -11.97 -14.97 7.92
C LEU A 208 -12.92 -13.89 8.41
N GLU A 209 -14.04 -13.73 7.70
CA GLU A 209 -15.11 -12.80 8.04
C GLU A 209 -16.47 -13.51 7.93
N PRO A 210 -17.27 -13.58 9.02
CA PRO A 210 -18.62 -14.13 8.96
C PRO A 210 -19.59 -13.04 8.50
N VAL A 211 -20.37 -13.31 7.47
CA VAL A 211 -21.38 -12.38 6.93
C VAL A 211 -22.74 -13.03 6.87
N ALA A 212 -23.80 -12.21 6.83
CA ALA A 212 -25.16 -12.69 6.54
C ALA A 212 -25.21 -13.28 5.12
N PRO A 213 -26.20 -14.11 4.77
CA PRO A 213 -26.38 -14.60 3.39
C PRO A 213 -26.51 -13.48 2.34
N GLN A 214 -26.99 -12.33 2.77
CA GLN A 214 -27.05 -11.10 1.99
C GLN A 214 -26.30 -10.02 2.74
N TYR A 215 -25.24 -9.49 2.12
CA TYR A 215 -24.30 -8.60 2.79
C TYR A 215 -23.77 -7.51 1.86
N ILE A 216 -23.26 -6.44 2.48
CA ILE A 216 -22.58 -5.34 1.80
C ILE A 216 -21.17 -5.81 1.37
N THR A 217 -20.85 -5.64 0.09
CA THR A 217 -19.58 -6.08 -0.50
C THR A 217 -18.61 -4.93 -0.71
N ASN A 218 -19.09 -3.71 -0.95
CA ASN A 218 -18.23 -2.53 -1.16
C ASN A 218 -18.96 -1.23 -0.85
N LEU A 219 -18.18 -0.19 -0.54
CA LEU A 219 -18.62 1.18 -0.33
C LEU A 219 -17.77 2.12 -1.18
N LYS A 220 -18.43 3.08 -1.90
CA LYS A 220 -17.77 4.22 -2.52
C LYS A 220 -18.37 5.51 -1.96
N THR A 221 -17.54 6.38 -1.37
CA THR A 221 -17.96 7.66 -0.81
C THR A 221 -17.37 8.81 -1.59
N THR A 222 -18.24 9.71 -2.08
CA THR A 222 -17.82 10.89 -2.85
C THR A 222 -18.35 12.14 -2.17
N PRO A 223 -17.50 12.92 -1.49
CA PRO A 223 -17.91 14.19 -0.89
C PRO A 223 -18.01 15.29 -1.96
N ASP A 224 -18.94 16.20 -1.77
CA ASP A 224 -19.11 17.44 -2.54
C ASP A 224 -19.23 18.61 -1.56
N ILE A 225 -18.14 19.36 -1.40
CA ILE A 225 -18.13 20.51 -0.48
C ILE A 225 -18.84 21.74 -1.06
N ASP A 226 -19.00 21.81 -2.37
CA ASP A 226 -19.65 22.95 -3.02
C ASP A 226 -21.17 22.88 -2.83
N ASN A 227 -21.73 21.66 -2.74
CA ASN A 227 -23.16 21.40 -2.48
C ASN A 227 -23.43 20.89 -1.05
N ASN A 228 -22.42 20.83 -0.18
CA ASN A 228 -22.52 20.28 1.18
C ASN A 228 -23.19 18.90 1.18
N SER A 229 -22.71 17.97 0.38
CA SER A 229 -23.28 16.64 0.30
C SER A 229 -22.22 15.53 0.28
N VAL A 230 -22.66 14.32 0.60
CA VAL A 230 -21.86 13.09 0.40
C VAL A 230 -22.74 12.07 -0.33
N LYS A 231 -22.26 11.59 -1.47
CA LYS A 231 -22.83 10.45 -2.17
C LYS A 231 -22.19 9.16 -1.68
N VAL A 232 -23.01 8.17 -1.30
CA VAL A 232 -22.56 6.84 -0.87
C VAL A 232 -23.15 5.78 -1.81
N GLU A 233 -22.29 5.14 -2.58
CA GLU A 233 -22.64 3.99 -3.41
C GLU A 233 -22.35 2.72 -2.62
N VAL A 234 -23.36 1.86 -2.46
CA VAL A 234 -23.28 0.63 -1.68
C VAL A 234 -23.51 -0.56 -2.60
N ALA A 235 -22.51 -1.42 -2.71
CA ALA A 235 -22.65 -2.69 -3.40
C ALA A 235 -23.02 -3.79 -2.39
N ALA A 236 -23.93 -4.69 -2.78
CA ALA A 236 -24.30 -5.87 -2.00
C ALA A 236 -24.28 -7.12 -2.91
N ASN A 237 -24.11 -8.30 -2.31
CA ASN A 237 -24.16 -9.58 -3.03
C ASN A 237 -25.60 -10.01 -3.40
N THR A 238 -26.55 -9.11 -3.32
CA THR A 238 -27.97 -9.38 -3.57
C THR A 238 -28.67 -8.21 -4.25
N THR A 239 -29.64 -8.51 -5.09
CA THR A 239 -30.57 -7.54 -5.66
C THR A 239 -31.92 -7.53 -4.92
N SER A 240 -32.13 -8.45 -3.97
CA SER A 240 -33.40 -8.66 -3.27
C SER A 240 -33.53 -7.92 -1.93
N ALA A 241 -32.54 -7.07 -1.58
CA ALA A 241 -32.66 -6.18 -0.43
C ALA A 241 -33.56 -4.99 -0.77
N ASP A 242 -34.33 -4.50 0.22
CA ASP A 242 -35.29 -3.43 0.01
C ASP A 242 -34.63 -2.07 -0.09
N LYS A 243 -33.73 -1.78 0.87
CA LYS A 243 -33.08 -0.48 0.98
C LYS A 243 -31.73 -0.55 1.69
N VAL A 244 -30.95 0.49 1.45
CA VAL A 244 -29.74 0.83 2.21
C VAL A 244 -30.01 2.11 3.00
N GLU A 245 -29.59 2.14 4.25
CA GLU A 245 -29.61 3.33 5.11
C GLU A 245 -28.17 3.69 5.47
N VAL A 246 -27.83 4.98 5.37
CA VAL A 246 -26.53 5.53 5.76
C VAL A 246 -26.74 6.60 6.82
N LYS A 247 -25.95 6.52 7.89
CA LYS A 247 -25.88 7.51 8.97
C LYS A 247 -24.45 8.03 9.08
N VAL A 248 -24.30 9.35 9.24
CA VAL A 248 -23.01 10.02 9.39
C VAL A 248 -22.99 10.76 10.72
N PHE A 249 -21.88 10.64 11.45
CA PHE A 249 -21.74 11.16 12.81
C PHE A 249 -20.51 12.04 12.97
N ASP A 250 -20.66 13.16 13.70
CA ASP A 250 -19.58 13.93 14.32
C ASP A 250 -19.40 13.42 15.76
N GLY A 251 -18.41 12.55 15.98
CA GLY A 251 -18.27 11.81 17.22
C GLY A 251 -19.48 10.90 17.48
N LYS A 252 -20.34 11.26 18.44
CA LYS A 252 -21.59 10.57 18.75
C LYS A 252 -22.84 11.26 18.18
N ASN A 253 -22.68 12.45 17.61
CA ASN A 253 -23.81 13.26 17.13
C ASN A 253 -24.15 12.87 15.70
N LEU A 254 -25.37 12.44 15.45
CA LEU A 254 -25.89 12.20 14.10
C LEU A 254 -26.00 13.55 13.36
N VAL A 255 -25.23 13.71 12.26
CA VAL A 255 -25.20 14.95 11.48
C VAL A 255 -25.86 14.83 10.12
N ALA A 256 -25.93 13.62 9.57
CA ALA A 256 -26.64 13.35 8.34
C ALA A 256 -27.20 11.92 8.33
N LYS A 257 -28.35 11.73 7.68
CA LYS A 257 -28.99 10.42 7.47
C LYS A 257 -29.71 10.40 6.14
N GLY A 258 -29.58 9.30 5.41
CA GLY A 258 -30.28 9.07 4.15
C GLY A 258 -30.55 7.60 3.93
N ALA A 259 -31.44 7.32 3.00
CA ALA A 259 -31.72 5.96 2.55
C ALA A 259 -32.12 5.97 1.08
N ALA A 260 -31.78 4.88 0.38
CA ALA A 260 -32.17 4.65 -1.01
C ALA A 260 -32.52 3.17 -1.22
N LEU A 261 -33.13 2.83 -2.33
CA LEU A 261 -33.29 1.44 -2.74
C LEU A 261 -31.92 0.79 -2.94
N ASN A 262 -31.83 -0.50 -2.68
CA ASN A 262 -30.60 -1.24 -2.94
C ASN A 262 -30.14 -1.06 -4.40
N GLY A 263 -28.86 -0.75 -4.61
CA GLY A 263 -28.27 -0.44 -5.92
C GLY A 263 -28.43 1.01 -6.39
N VAL A 264 -29.14 1.86 -5.62
CA VAL A 264 -29.24 3.30 -5.87
C VAL A 264 -28.34 4.05 -4.88
N PRO A 265 -27.52 5.03 -5.33
CA PRO A 265 -26.70 5.82 -4.43
C PRO A 265 -27.53 6.55 -3.36
N VAL A 266 -27.02 6.59 -2.14
CA VAL A 266 -27.59 7.39 -1.05
C VAL A 266 -26.97 8.77 -1.07
N GLU A 267 -27.79 9.80 -1.32
CA GLU A 267 -27.37 11.20 -1.23
C GLU A 267 -27.65 11.74 0.18
N LEU A 268 -26.62 12.32 0.79
CA LEU A 268 -26.66 12.82 2.16
C LEU A 268 -26.39 14.33 2.14
N ALA A 269 -27.36 15.13 2.60
CA ALA A 269 -27.11 16.54 2.87
C ALA A 269 -26.31 16.67 4.17
N MET A 270 -25.13 17.27 4.09
CA MET A 270 -24.27 17.60 5.22
C MET A 270 -24.61 18.99 5.76
N PRO A 271 -24.33 19.28 7.04
CA PRO A 271 -24.50 20.63 7.58
C PRO A 271 -23.72 21.69 6.79
N ALA A 272 -24.27 22.89 6.64
CA ALA A 272 -23.61 23.99 5.94
C ALA A 272 -22.25 24.39 6.56
N ASN A 273 -22.06 24.09 7.83
CA ASN A 273 -20.80 24.28 8.57
C ASN A 273 -20.03 22.98 8.77
N ALA A 274 -20.20 22.01 7.87
CA ALA A 274 -19.46 20.75 7.96
C ALA A 274 -17.94 20.99 8.04
N LYS A 275 -17.29 20.28 8.94
CA LYS A 275 -15.84 20.33 9.13
C LYS A 275 -15.16 19.70 7.91
N LEU A 276 -14.24 20.46 7.31
CA LEU A 276 -13.48 20.00 6.15
C LEU A 276 -12.22 19.27 6.61
N TRP A 277 -11.84 18.23 5.87
CA TRP A 277 -10.58 17.55 6.06
C TRP A 277 -9.43 18.32 5.39
N SER A 278 -8.33 18.47 6.09
CA SER A 278 -7.06 18.97 5.57
C SER A 278 -5.89 18.40 6.38
N PRO A 279 -4.63 18.50 5.91
CA PRO A 279 -3.45 18.09 6.69
C PRO A 279 -3.34 18.74 8.06
N ASP A 280 -3.85 19.95 8.23
CA ASP A 280 -3.82 20.70 9.50
C ASP A 280 -5.05 20.41 10.37
N SER A 281 -6.11 19.85 9.79
CA SER A 281 -7.35 19.49 10.48
C SER A 281 -7.95 18.21 9.84
N PRO A 282 -7.39 17.02 10.13
CA PRO A 282 -7.77 15.77 9.48
C PRO A 282 -9.07 15.20 10.07
N PHE A 283 -10.15 15.95 9.94
CA PHE A 283 -11.44 15.58 10.52
C PHE A 283 -12.15 14.49 9.72
N LEU A 284 -12.49 13.39 10.40
CA LEU A 284 -13.21 12.25 9.84
C LEU A 284 -14.59 12.12 10.52
N TYR A 285 -15.63 11.97 9.71
CA TYR A 285 -16.98 11.62 10.15
C TYR A 285 -17.12 10.11 10.21
N ASN A 286 -17.58 9.56 11.33
CA ASN A 286 -17.95 8.16 11.42
C ASN A 286 -19.18 7.89 10.58
N MET A 287 -19.26 6.69 9.99
CA MET A 287 -20.37 6.29 9.13
C MET A 287 -20.85 4.89 9.48
N GLU A 288 -22.16 4.69 9.52
CA GLU A 288 -22.81 3.39 9.62
C GLU A 288 -23.66 3.15 8.38
N VAL A 289 -23.48 2.00 7.75
CA VAL A 289 -24.24 1.58 6.56
C VAL A 289 -24.99 0.30 6.88
N THR A 290 -26.30 0.30 6.71
CA THR A 290 -27.18 -0.83 7.05
C THR A 290 -27.99 -1.26 5.83
N LEU A 291 -27.96 -2.54 5.51
CA LEU A 291 -28.75 -3.18 4.48
C LEU A 291 -30.02 -3.76 5.11
N TYR A 292 -31.19 -3.51 4.50
CA TYR A 292 -32.49 -3.97 5.00
C TYR A 292 -33.17 -4.91 4.00
N LYS A 293 -33.94 -5.86 4.55
CA LYS A 293 -34.91 -6.70 3.81
C LYS A 293 -36.15 -6.91 4.67
N ASP A 294 -37.31 -6.76 4.06
CA ASP A 294 -38.63 -6.86 4.74
C ASP A 294 -38.68 -6.00 6.02
N GLY A 295 -38.12 -4.79 5.95
CA GLY A 295 -38.00 -3.85 7.06
C GLY A 295 -37.04 -4.23 8.19
N LYS A 296 -36.30 -5.33 8.07
CA LYS A 296 -35.33 -5.80 9.06
C LYS A 296 -33.89 -5.53 8.60
N ALA A 297 -33.04 -5.07 9.50
CA ALA A 297 -31.61 -4.97 9.24
C ALA A 297 -31.02 -6.38 9.08
N ILE A 298 -30.35 -6.64 7.95
CA ILE A 298 -29.76 -7.95 7.63
C ILE A 298 -28.23 -7.91 7.62
N ASP A 299 -27.62 -6.78 7.31
CA ASP A 299 -26.18 -6.58 7.43
C ASP A 299 -25.86 -5.12 7.79
N GLN A 300 -24.77 -4.90 8.50
CA GLN A 300 -24.31 -3.59 8.90
C GLN A 300 -22.78 -3.53 8.89
N VAL A 301 -22.24 -2.43 8.36
CA VAL A 301 -20.81 -2.13 8.42
C VAL A 301 -20.59 -0.74 8.99
N LYS A 302 -19.43 -0.57 9.64
CA LYS A 302 -18.90 0.73 10.06
C LYS A 302 -17.88 1.20 9.05
N SER A 303 -17.84 2.51 8.86
CA SER A 303 -16.92 3.18 7.96
C SER A 303 -16.64 4.60 8.45
N TYR A 304 -15.98 5.39 7.63
CA TYR A 304 -15.83 6.82 7.83
C TYR A 304 -15.81 7.54 6.48
N THR A 305 -15.98 8.85 6.52
CA THR A 305 -15.86 9.73 5.36
C THR A 305 -15.30 11.09 5.79
N ALA A 306 -14.92 11.91 4.81
CA ALA A 306 -14.47 13.27 5.07
C ALA A 306 -14.99 14.23 4.00
N MET A 307 -15.26 15.46 4.39
CA MET A 307 -15.60 16.55 3.47
C MET A 307 -14.32 17.18 2.95
N ARG A 308 -13.98 16.97 1.68
CA ARG A 308 -12.79 17.52 1.03
C ARG A 308 -12.96 17.62 -0.49
N LYS A 309 -12.18 18.50 -1.13
CA LYS A 309 -12.12 18.64 -2.58
C LYS A 309 -10.70 18.91 -3.04
N TYR A 310 -10.26 18.17 -4.05
CA TYR A 310 -9.03 18.43 -4.80
C TYR A 310 -9.38 19.00 -6.18
N SER A 311 -8.72 20.06 -6.58
CA SER A 311 -8.96 20.71 -7.86
C SER A 311 -7.71 21.45 -8.35
N ILE A 312 -7.74 21.94 -9.58
CA ILE A 312 -6.79 22.91 -10.11
C ILE A 312 -7.52 24.20 -10.46
N ARG A 313 -6.86 25.31 -10.31
CA ARG A 313 -7.38 26.62 -10.72
C ARG A 313 -6.28 27.52 -11.24
N LYS A 314 -6.56 28.22 -12.34
CA LYS A 314 -5.71 29.29 -12.83
C LYS A 314 -5.94 30.55 -12.01
N GLY A 315 -4.89 31.01 -11.32
CA GLY A 315 -4.90 32.24 -10.54
C GLY A 315 -4.90 33.52 -11.42
N GLN A 316 -5.12 34.67 -10.78
CA GLN A 316 -5.08 35.99 -11.49
C GLN A 316 -3.70 36.29 -12.10
N ASN A 317 -2.63 35.74 -11.53
CA ASN A 317 -1.27 35.84 -12.04
C ASN A 317 -0.98 34.93 -13.24
N GLY A 318 -2.00 34.20 -13.75
CA GLY A 318 -1.86 33.25 -14.85
C GLY A 318 -1.27 31.91 -14.52
N ILE A 319 -0.89 31.67 -13.24
CA ILE A 319 -0.33 30.40 -12.78
C ILE A 319 -1.47 29.43 -12.39
N THR A 320 -1.43 28.21 -12.90
CA THR A 320 -2.35 27.15 -12.50
C THR A 320 -1.82 26.47 -11.25
N ARG A 321 -2.64 26.41 -10.19
CA ARG A 321 -2.30 25.87 -8.87
C ARG A 321 -3.15 24.65 -8.51
N LEU A 322 -2.57 23.73 -7.75
CA LEU A 322 -3.31 22.72 -7.00
C LEU A 322 -4.11 23.41 -5.88
N GLN A 323 -5.32 22.93 -5.67
CA GLN A 323 -6.19 23.41 -4.61
C GLN A 323 -6.63 22.27 -3.68
N LEU A 324 -6.77 22.61 -2.40
CA LEU A 324 -7.50 21.83 -1.41
C LEU A 324 -8.65 22.68 -0.88
N ASN A 325 -9.88 22.14 -0.94
CA ASN A 325 -11.08 22.83 -0.44
C ASN A 325 -11.25 24.25 -1.04
N ASN A 326 -11.06 24.35 -2.37
CA ASN A 326 -11.16 25.61 -3.14
C ASN A 326 -10.11 26.68 -2.81
N LYS A 327 -9.03 26.33 -2.07
CA LYS A 327 -7.91 27.23 -1.76
C LYS A 327 -6.62 26.69 -2.38
N ASP A 328 -5.78 27.59 -2.89
CA ASP A 328 -4.46 27.22 -3.38
C ASP A 328 -3.67 26.58 -2.24
N TYR A 329 -3.11 25.41 -2.47
CA TYR A 329 -2.44 24.63 -1.45
C TYR A 329 -1.18 23.98 -2.01
N PHE A 330 -0.02 24.29 -1.43
CA PHE A 330 1.23 23.67 -1.84
C PHE A 330 1.37 22.29 -1.21
N GLN A 331 1.38 21.25 -2.02
CA GLN A 331 1.56 19.87 -1.57
C GLN A 331 3.05 19.54 -1.57
N PHE A 332 3.58 19.20 -0.40
CA PHE A 332 5.00 18.91 -0.23
C PHE A 332 5.21 17.68 0.66
N GLY A 333 5.94 16.71 0.16
CA GLY A 333 6.21 15.47 0.87
C GLY A 333 7.35 14.67 0.31
N PRO A 334 7.71 13.56 0.97
CA PRO A 334 8.72 12.64 0.46
C PRO A 334 8.14 11.62 -0.51
N LEU A 335 9.02 11.06 -1.34
CA LEU A 335 8.80 9.82 -2.08
C LEU A 335 8.89 8.66 -1.09
N ASP A 336 7.87 7.82 -1.02
CA ASP A 336 7.83 6.65 -0.14
C ASP A 336 7.78 5.36 -0.96
N GLN A 337 8.87 4.61 -0.93
CA GLN A 337 9.01 3.32 -1.61
C GLN A 337 8.22 2.22 -0.89
N GLY A 338 7.99 2.34 0.42
CA GLY A 338 7.25 1.37 1.21
C GLY A 338 7.96 0.03 1.40
N TRP A 339 9.28 0.02 1.42
CA TRP A 339 10.10 -1.19 1.60
C TRP A 339 10.67 -1.26 3.02
N TRP A 340 10.80 -2.50 3.52
CA TRP A 340 11.29 -2.84 4.85
C TRP A 340 12.46 -3.80 4.75
N PRO A 341 13.55 -3.63 5.53
CA PRO A 341 14.72 -4.51 5.42
C PRO A 341 14.43 -5.95 5.84
N ASP A 342 13.45 -6.12 6.70
CA ASP A 342 13.08 -7.39 7.32
C ASP A 342 11.81 -8.02 6.70
N GLY A 343 10.85 -7.22 6.24
CA GLY A 343 9.60 -7.67 5.69
C GLY A 343 9.36 -7.37 4.20
N LEU A 344 10.27 -6.68 3.53
CA LEU A 344 10.16 -6.19 2.15
C LEU A 344 8.91 -5.31 1.96
N TYR A 345 7.86 -5.77 1.33
CA TYR A 345 6.61 -5.01 1.20
C TYR A 345 5.78 -4.93 2.47
N THR A 346 6.05 -5.79 3.45
CA THR A 346 5.25 -5.92 4.67
C THR A 346 5.97 -5.28 5.85
N ALA A 347 5.38 -4.23 6.43
CA ALA A 347 5.86 -3.68 7.69
C ALA A 347 5.77 -4.75 8.80
N PRO A 348 6.75 -4.84 9.71
CA PRO A 348 6.73 -5.84 10.77
C PRO A 348 5.51 -5.76 11.69
N THR A 349 5.04 -4.55 11.97
CA THR A 349 3.87 -4.26 12.82
C THR A 349 3.10 -3.05 12.29
N ASP A 350 1.87 -2.84 12.74
CA ASP A 350 1.11 -1.62 12.44
C ASP A 350 1.78 -0.37 13.03
N GLU A 351 2.46 -0.50 14.18
CA GLU A 351 3.27 0.58 14.76
C GLU A 351 4.41 0.99 13.83
N ALA A 352 5.12 0.02 13.24
CA ALA A 352 6.14 0.29 12.23
C ALA A 352 5.53 0.97 11.00
N LEU A 353 4.39 0.46 10.51
CA LEU A 353 3.70 1.02 9.34
C LEU A 353 3.36 2.51 9.54
N VAL A 354 2.85 2.88 10.71
CA VAL A 354 2.49 4.27 11.02
C VAL A 354 3.69 5.14 11.36
N TYR A 355 4.82 4.56 11.74
CA TYR A 355 6.03 5.31 12.13
C TYR A 355 6.56 6.19 10.99
N ASP A 356 6.69 5.66 9.77
CA ASP A 356 7.17 6.42 8.61
C ASP A 356 6.24 7.62 8.32
N LEU A 357 4.93 7.45 8.47
CA LEU A 357 3.93 8.53 8.31
C LEU A 357 4.04 9.60 9.40
N LYS A 358 4.22 9.18 10.67
CA LYS A 358 4.45 10.12 11.78
C LYS A 358 5.74 10.90 11.56
N LYS A 359 6.82 10.23 11.14
CA LYS A 359 8.09 10.90 10.82
C LYS A 359 7.95 11.86 9.65
N THR A 360 7.14 11.53 8.64
CA THR A 360 6.81 12.46 7.54
C THR A 360 6.16 13.75 8.11
N LYS A 361 5.22 13.63 9.04
CA LYS A 361 4.62 14.80 9.73
C LYS A 361 5.66 15.53 10.62
N ASP A 362 6.48 14.80 11.35
CA ASP A 362 7.52 15.35 12.23
C ASP A 362 8.55 16.19 11.45
N PHE A 363 8.87 15.78 10.23
CA PHE A 363 9.69 16.58 9.31
C PHE A 363 8.97 17.79 8.72
N GLY A 364 7.68 18.02 9.03
CA GLY A 364 6.92 19.20 8.58
C GLY A 364 6.31 19.08 7.19
N TYR A 365 6.18 17.90 6.66
CA TYR A 365 5.49 17.64 5.39
C TYR A 365 3.97 17.56 5.56
N ASN A 366 3.22 17.79 4.47
CA ASN A 366 1.77 17.69 4.43
C ASN A 366 1.26 16.63 3.45
N MET A 367 2.16 15.93 2.77
CA MET A 367 1.86 14.96 1.73
C MET A 367 2.89 13.83 1.74
N VAL A 368 2.55 12.72 1.09
CA VAL A 368 3.45 11.62 0.74
C VAL A 368 3.09 11.08 -0.66
N ARG A 369 4.08 10.83 -1.51
CA ARG A 369 3.87 10.11 -2.77
C ARG A 369 4.19 8.64 -2.55
N LYS A 370 3.16 7.78 -2.63
CA LYS A 370 3.34 6.32 -2.59
C LYS A 370 3.82 5.85 -3.96
N HIS A 371 5.08 5.48 -4.01
CA HIS A 371 5.81 5.24 -5.24
C HIS A 371 5.68 3.80 -5.71
N VAL A 372 5.03 3.63 -6.87
CA VAL A 372 4.85 2.37 -7.62
C VAL A 372 4.54 1.12 -6.77
N LYS A 373 3.80 1.33 -5.68
CA LYS A 373 3.34 0.31 -4.73
C LYS A 373 1.95 0.67 -4.20
N VAL A 374 1.13 -0.34 -3.88
CA VAL A 374 -0.11 -0.16 -3.12
C VAL A 374 0.09 -0.74 -1.73
N GLU A 375 -0.23 0.04 -0.70
CA GLU A 375 -0.08 -0.36 0.70
C GLU A 375 -1.30 -1.12 1.23
N PRO A 376 -1.18 -1.79 2.39
CA PRO A 376 -2.35 -2.28 3.12
C PRO A 376 -3.34 -1.16 3.44
N ALA A 377 -4.63 -1.46 3.46
CA ALA A 377 -5.71 -0.51 3.73
C ALA A 377 -5.48 0.36 4.98
N ARG A 378 -4.86 -0.19 6.02
CA ARG A 378 -4.52 0.51 7.25
C ARG A 378 -3.57 1.69 7.04
N TRP A 379 -2.63 1.60 6.10
CA TRP A 379 -1.72 2.70 5.78
C TRP A 379 -2.48 3.95 5.31
N TYR A 380 -3.48 3.77 4.43
CA TYR A 380 -4.32 4.89 3.96
C TYR A 380 -5.19 5.46 5.08
N THR A 381 -5.74 4.59 5.94
CA THR A 381 -6.47 5.03 7.14
C THR A 381 -5.58 5.88 8.05
N HIS A 382 -4.31 5.50 8.23
CA HIS A 382 -3.36 6.31 9.00
C HIS A 382 -3.06 7.65 8.31
N CYS A 383 -2.96 7.69 6.98
CA CYS A 383 -2.84 8.96 6.24
C CYS A 383 -4.06 9.87 6.45
N ASP A 384 -5.28 9.30 6.39
CA ASP A 384 -6.52 10.01 6.62
C ASP A 384 -6.58 10.61 8.03
N GLN A 385 -6.16 9.85 9.04
CA GLN A 385 -6.16 10.25 10.46
C GLN A 385 -5.06 11.25 10.81
N LEU A 386 -3.86 11.10 10.22
CA LEU A 386 -2.71 11.96 10.49
C LEU A 386 -2.74 13.26 9.67
N GLY A 387 -3.58 13.33 8.63
CA GLY A 387 -3.60 14.46 7.72
C GLY A 387 -2.39 14.48 6.78
N LEU A 388 -2.23 13.42 6.01
CA LEU A 388 -1.25 13.36 4.92
C LEU A 388 -1.98 13.20 3.59
N ILE A 389 -1.80 14.14 2.67
CA ILE A 389 -2.24 13.99 1.30
C ILE A 389 -1.46 12.85 0.64
N VAL A 390 -2.13 12.01 -0.14
CA VAL A 390 -1.50 10.89 -0.84
C VAL A 390 -1.55 11.09 -2.35
N TRP A 391 -0.40 10.96 -3.00
CA TRP A 391 -0.32 10.67 -4.43
C TRP A 391 -0.06 9.19 -4.59
N GLN A 392 -0.95 8.51 -5.33
CA GLN A 392 -0.90 7.07 -5.50
C GLN A 392 -0.46 6.69 -6.90
N ASP A 393 0.71 6.08 -7.00
CA ASP A 393 1.22 5.54 -8.26
C ASP A 393 0.63 4.16 -8.56
N MET A 394 0.43 3.87 -9.85
CA MET A 394 0.26 2.51 -10.36
C MET A 394 1.60 1.75 -10.23
N PRO A 395 1.63 0.53 -9.69
CA PRO A 395 2.82 -0.33 -9.72
C PRO A 395 3.14 -0.78 -11.13
N ASN A 396 3.82 0.04 -11.91
CA ASN A 396 4.12 -0.25 -13.30
C ASN A 396 4.99 -1.49 -13.49
N GLY A 397 5.03 -2.01 -14.72
CA GLY A 397 5.84 -3.14 -15.16
C GLY A 397 5.98 -3.16 -16.68
N GLY A 398 6.76 -4.12 -17.17
CA GLY A 398 7.08 -4.26 -18.59
C GLY A 398 8.28 -3.41 -19.04
N PRO A 399 8.57 -3.37 -20.35
CA PRO A 399 9.70 -2.66 -20.90
C PRO A 399 9.51 -1.14 -20.81
N SER A 400 10.59 -0.40 -20.79
CA SER A 400 10.57 1.06 -20.88
C SER A 400 10.79 1.51 -22.32
N PRO A 401 10.10 2.56 -22.80
CA PRO A 401 10.39 3.17 -24.09
C PRO A 401 11.68 3.97 -24.04
N GLN A 402 12.13 4.46 -25.17
CA GLN A 402 13.20 5.45 -25.20
C GLN A 402 12.72 6.77 -24.58
N TRP A 403 13.51 7.34 -23.71
CA TRP A 403 13.25 8.65 -23.14
C TRP A 403 13.33 9.74 -24.21
N GLN A 404 12.32 10.62 -24.20
CA GLN A 404 12.35 11.84 -25.01
C GLN A 404 13.20 12.91 -24.33
N ALA A 405 13.63 13.89 -25.13
CA ALA A 405 14.23 15.09 -24.55
C ALA A 405 13.21 15.79 -23.64
N ARG A 406 13.63 16.17 -22.43
CA ARG A 406 12.75 16.68 -21.36
C ARG A 406 11.98 17.96 -21.68
N ASN A 407 12.34 18.65 -22.76
CA ASN A 407 11.68 19.85 -23.24
C ASN A 407 10.56 19.61 -24.28
N TYR A 408 10.22 18.36 -24.58
CA TYR A 408 9.14 18.03 -25.53
C TYR A 408 7.87 17.62 -24.81
N PHE A 409 6.70 17.94 -25.43
CA PHE A 409 5.37 17.55 -24.99
C PHE A 409 4.80 16.34 -25.73
N ASN A 410 5.58 15.63 -26.46
CA ASN A 410 5.25 14.36 -27.09
C ASN A 410 6.36 13.37 -26.76
N GLY A 411 5.97 12.17 -26.45
CA GLY A 411 6.89 11.13 -26.06
C GLY A 411 6.76 9.90 -26.92
N THR A 412 7.66 8.93 -26.70
CA THR A 412 7.51 7.57 -27.21
C THR A 412 6.84 6.71 -26.14
N GLU A 413 6.12 5.70 -26.59
CA GLU A 413 5.44 4.72 -25.75
C GLU A 413 5.81 3.30 -26.18
N VAL A 414 5.69 2.36 -25.25
CA VAL A 414 5.84 0.93 -25.59
C VAL A 414 4.58 0.41 -26.27
N ILE A 415 4.75 -0.55 -27.15
CA ILE A 415 3.65 -1.38 -27.66
C ILE A 415 3.53 -2.60 -26.73
N ARG A 416 2.42 -2.73 -26.05
CA ARG A 416 2.13 -3.87 -25.18
C ARG A 416 1.34 -4.94 -25.97
N SER A 417 1.43 -6.19 -25.52
CA SER A 417 0.50 -7.23 -25.96
C SER A 417 -0.92 -6.92 -25.48
N ALA A 418 -1.94 -7.39 -26.20
CA ALA A 418 -3.33 -7.19 -25.79
C ALA A 418 -3.61 -7.75 -24.37
N ALA A 419 -2.95 -8.85 -24.01
CA ALA A 419 -3.05 -9.44 -22.68
C ALA A 419 -2.43 -8.53 -21.60
N SER A 420 -1.27 -7.93 -21.88
CA SER A 420 -0.61 -6.98 -20.97
C SER A 420 -1.44 -5.71 -20.78
N GLU A 421 -2.04 -5.17 -21.85
CA GLU A 421 -2.95 -4.01 -21.76
C GLU A 421 -4.19 -4.33 -20.93
N ALA A 422 -4.85 -5.47 -21.20
CA ALA A 422 -6.03 -5.90 -20.46
C ALA A 422 -5.73 -6.11 -18.99
N ASN A 423 -4.59 -6.72 -18.65
CA ASN A 423 -4.16 -6.93 -17.27
C ASN A 423 -3.86 -5.58 -16.56
N TYR A 424 -3.19 -4.64 -17.24
CA TYR A 424 -2.95 -3.30 -16.70
C TYR A 424 -4.27 -2.59 -16.33
N HIS A 425 -5.24 -2.58 -17.27
CA HIS A 425 -6.55 -1.97 -17.04
C HIS A 425 -7.30 -2.63 -15.88
N LYS A 426 -7.26 -3.97 -15.81
CA LYS A 426 -7.86 -4.73 -14.71
C LYS A 426 -7.27 -4.32 -13.37
N GLU A 427 -5.94 -4.40 -13.21
CA GLU A 427 -5.28 -4.10 -11.94
C GLU A 427 -5.41 -2.62 -11.57
N TRP A 428 -5.31 -1.69 -12.56
CA TRP A 428 -5.50 -0.26 -12.28
C TRP A 428 -6.91 0.06 -11.79
N LYS A 429 -7.92 -0.56 -12.41
CA LYS A 429 -9.30 -0.44 -11.96
C LYS A 429 -9.50 -0.98 -10.55
N GLU A 430 -8.96 -2.15 -10.25
CA GLU A 430 -9.04 -2.78 -8.93
C GLU A 430 -8.36 -1.93 -7.84
N ILE A 431 -7.21 -1.32 -8.16
CA ILE A 431 -6.51 -0.39 -7.26
C ILE A 431 -7.40 0.83 -6.96
N ILE A 432 -7.97 1.47 -7.99
CA ILE A 432 -8.88 2.60 -7.77
C ILE A 432 -10.10 2.16 -6.96
N ASP A 433 -10.70 1.01 -7.27
CA ASP A 433 -11.88 0.51 -6.55
C ASP A 433 -11.63 0.29 -5.06
N CYS A 434 -10.52 -0.35 -4.70
CA CYS A 434 -10.22 -0.63 -3.29
C CYS A 434 -9.76 0.62 -2.51
N LEU A 435 -9.28 1.65 -3.21
CA LEU A 435 -8.77 2.88 -2.61
C LEU A 435 -9.72 4.08 -2.72
N TYR A 436 -10.82 3.98 -3.46
CA TYR A 436 -11.72 5.08 -3.81
C TYR A 436 -12.19 5.90 -2.60
N SER A 437 -12.52 5.24 -1.50
CA SER A 437 -13.14 5.89 -0.34
C SER A 437 -12.16 6.57 0.62
N TYR A 438 -10.84 6.48 0.40
CA TYR A 438 -9.85 7.13 1.27
C TYR A 438 -9.73 8.63 0.95
N PRO A 439 -10.10 9.54 1.86
CA PRO A 439 -10.11 10.98 1.59
C PRO A 439 -8.73 11.59 1.37
N SER A 440 -7.67 11.01 1.92
CA SER A 440 -6.30 11.50 1.76
C SER A 440 -5.77 11.42 0.33
N ILE A 441 -6.27 10.48 -0.49
CA ILE A 441 -5.81 10.32 -1.88
C ILE A 441 -6.29 11.51 -2.72
N ALA A 442 -5.33 12.25 -3.26
CA ALA A 442 -5.56 13.44 -4.07
C ALA A 442 -5.29 13.24 -5.56
N VAL A 443 -4.30 12.41 -5.88
CA VAL A 443 -3.76 12.28 -7.24
C VAL A 443 -3.55 10.80 -7.58
N TRP A 444 -4.05 10.41 -8.73
CA TRP A 444 -3.73 9.14 -9.38
C TRP A 444 -2.57 9.34 -10.35
N VAL A 445 -1.56 8.46 -10.31
CA VAL A 445 -0.36 8.52 -11.14
C VAL A 445 -0.22 7.23 -11.96
N PRO A 446 -0.79 7.16 -13.18
CA PRO A 446 -0.76 5.95 -14.01
C PRO A 446 0.63 5.47 -14.38
N PHE A 447 1.60 6.38 -14.60
CA PHE A 447 2.95 6.03 -15.03
C PHE A 447 4.02 6.83 -14.29
N ASN A 448 5.16 6.18 -14.04
CA ASN A 448 6.38 6.80 -13.55
C ASN A 448 7.51 6.61 -14.56
N GLU A 449 8.24 7.70 -14.87
CA GLU A 449 9.50 7.72 -15.61
C GLU A 449 9.50 6.89 -16.91
N ALA A 450 8.39 6.90 -17.63
CA ALA A 450 8.18 6.16 -18.86
C ALA A 450 8.21 4.62 -18.73
N TRP A 451 8.35 4.06 -17.53
CA TRP A 451 8.40 2.60 -17.31
C TRP A 451 7.07 1.95 -17.70
N GLY A 452 7.12 1.16 -18.78
CA GLY A 452 5.94 0.52 -19.34
C GLY A 452 4.85 1.51 -19.80
N GLN A 453 5.19 2.78 -20.04
CA GLN A 453 4.26 3.82 -20.46
C GLN A 453 3.67 3.51 -21.85
N PHE A 454 2.34 3.49 -21.94
CA PHE A 454 1.59 3.20 -23.18
C PHE A 454 0.24 3.91 -23.17
N LYS A 455 -0.24 4.31 -24.34
CA LYS A 455 -1.56 4.94 -24.56
C LYS A 455 -1.92 5.97 -23.47
N THR A 456 -0.96 6.79 -23.08
CA THR A 456 -1.09 7.70 -21.93
C THR A 456 -2.34 8.58 -22.01
N PRO A 457 -2.69 9.24 -23.15
CA PRO A 457 -3.91 10.05 -23.23
C PRO A 457 -5.19 9.26 -22.98
N GLU A 458 -5.27 8.02 -23.46
CA GLU A 458 -6.44 7.13 -23.29
C GLU A 458 -6.57 6.68 -21.83
N ILE A 459 -5.46 6.24 -21.21
CA ILE A 459 -5.41 5.83 -19.81
C ILE A 459 -5.82 6.99 -18.88
N VAL A 460 -5.31 8.19 -19.15
CA VAL A 460 -5.64 9.40 -18.39
C VAL A 460 -7.11 9.77 -18.53
N ALA A 461 -7.65 9.75 -19.75
CA ALA A 461 -9.06 10.04 -19.99
C ALA A 461 -9.96 9.05 -19.25
N TRP A 462 -9.66 7.75 -19.35
CA TRP A 462 -10.37 6.70 -18.62
C TRP A 462 -10.27 6.88 -17.11
N THR A 463 -9.10 7.19 -16.57
CA THR A 463 -8.90 7.38 -15.11
C THR A 463 -9.72 8.58 -14.61
N LYS A 464 -9.76 9.69 -15.36
CA LYS A 464 -10.56 10.87 -15.02
C LYS A 464 -12.06 10.61 -15.08
N GLU A 465 -12.54 9.83 -16.04
CA GLU A 465 -13.94 9.44 -16.15
C GLU A 465 -14.33 8.48 -15.01
N TYR A 466 -13.44 7.54 -14.68
CA TYR A 466 -13.68 6.53 -13.65
C TYR A 466 -13.70 7.11 -12.23
N ASP A 467 -12.79 8.06 -11.93
CA ASP A 467 -12.79 8.82 -10.68
C ASP A 467 -12.61 10.33 -10.94
N PRO A 468 -13.70 11.05 -11.18
CA PRO A 468 -13.66 12.51 -11.42
C PRO A 468 -13.37 13.32 -10.14
N SER A 469 -13.38 12.71 -8.97
CA SER A 469 -13.19 13.39 -7.68
C SER A 469 -11.72 13.64 -7.32
N ARG A 470 -10.79 13.14 -8.15
CA ARG A 470 -9.34 13.25 -7.94
C ARG A 470 -8.64 13.78 -9.19
N LEU A 471 -7.42 14.26 -8.99
CA LEU A 471 -6.56 14.73 -10.05
C LEU A 471 -5.78 13.56 -10.67
N VAL A 472 -5.36 13.72 -11.92
CA VAL A 472 -4.52 12.75 -12.63
C VAL A 472 -3.21 13.40 -13.07
N ASN A 473 -2.11 12.81 -12.63
CA ASN A 473 -0.75 13.06 -13.07
C ASN A 473 -0.38 12.01 -14.13
N PRO A 474 -0.34 12.36 -15.42
CA PRO A 474 -0.28 11.37 -16.51
C PRO A 474 0.91 10.44 -16.45
N ALA A 475 2.10 11.03 -16.25
CA ALA A 475 3.36 10.32 -16.21
C ALA A 475 4.37 11.16 -15.43
N SER A 476 4.58 10.80 -14.17
CA SER A 476 5.51 11.52 -13.31
C SER A 476 6.94 11.40 -13.85
N GLY A 477 7.55 12.54 -14.23
CA GLY A 477 8.90 12.60 -14.80
C GLY A 477 9.13 11.80 -16.08
N GLY A 478 8.09 11.24 -16.67
CA GLY A 478 8.16 10.42 -17.88
C GLY A 478 8.07 11.21 -19.17
N ASN A 479 7.74 10.52 -20.27
CA ASN A 479 7.47 11.17 -21.54
C ASN A 479 6.16 11.96 -21.45
N HIS A 480 6.24 13.26 -21.66
CA HIS A 480 5.16 14.20 -21.42
C HIS A 480 4.14 14.25 -22.57
N TYR A 481 2.86 14.20 -22.20
CA TYR A 481 1.72 14.42 -23.08
C TYR A 481 0.87 15.59 -22.59
N THR A 482 0.12 16.23 -23.48
CA THR A 482 -0.76 17.36 -23.13
C THR A 482 -2.13 16.87 -22.63
N CYS A 483 -2.14 16.03 -21.61
CA CYS A 483 -3.34 15.46 -20.98
C CYS A 483 -3.22 15.50 -19.45
N GLY A 484 -4.32 15.20 -18.75
CA GLY A 484 -4.39 15.22 -17.29
C GLY A 484 -4.38 16.61 -16.67
N ASP A 485 -4.27 16.66 -15.36
CA ASP A 485 -4.34 17.88 -14.55
C ASP A 485 -2.96 18.46 -14.20
N ILE A 486 -1.91 17.63 -14.31
CA ILE A 486 -0.57 17.90 -13.79
C ILE A 486 0.47 17.73 -14.91
N LEU A 487 1.45 18.65 -14.95
CA LEU A 487 2.73 18.47 -15.63
C LEU A 487 3.78 18.22 -14.56
N ASP A 488 4.36 17.02 -14.54
CA ASP A 488 5.27 16.58 -13.49
C ASP A 488 6.71 16.43 -14.01
N LEU A 489 7.62 17.12 -13.35
CA LEU A 489 9.04 17.16 -13.71
C LEU A 489 9.85 16.36 -12.68
N HIS A 490 10.85 15.62 -13.16
CA HIS A 490 11.91 15.05 -12.31
C HIS A 490 13.24 15.75 -12.60
N HIS A 491 13.93 16.17 -11.57
CA HIS A 491 15.23 16.80 -11.73
C HIS A 491 16.14 16.54 -10.53
N TYR A 492 17.25 15.91 -10.78
CA TYR A 492 18.26 15.59 -9.76
C TYR A 492 19.58 16.31 -10.02
N PRO A 493 20.33 16.65 -8.94
CA PRO A 493 19.96 16.49 -7.55
C PRO A 493 19.06 17.61 -7.00
N GLY A 494 19.20 18.84 -7.46
CA GLY A 494 18.46 20.00 -6.94
C GLY A 494 17.19 20.30 -7.71
N PRO A 495 16.27 21.12 -7.17
CA PRO A 495 15.04 21.49 -7.84
C PRO A 495 15.31 22.37 -9.06
N ASN A 496 14.58 22.14 -10.16
CA ASN A 496 14.65 22.96 -11.38
C ASN A 496 13.33 22.91 -12.14
N MET A 497 12.94 24.05 -12.74
CA MET A 497 11.77 24.17 -13.62
C MET A 497 12.25 24.34 -15.07
N PHE A 498 12.41 23.24 -15.79
CA PHE A 498 12.89 23.25 -17.18
C PHE A 498 11.77 23.18 -18.22
N LEU A 499 10.51 22.98 -17.76
CA LEU A 499 9.31 22.92 -18.58
C LEU A 499 8.13 23.51 -17.79
N TYR A 500 7.16 24.14 -18.47
CA TYR A 500 5.99 24.74 -17.85
C TYR A 500 4.77 24.65 -18.78
N ASP A 501 3.61 24.28 -18.23
CA ASP A 501 2.33 24.31 -18.95
C ASP A 501 1.31 25.18 -18.18
N PRO A 502 0.90 26.33 -18.71
CA PRO A 502 -0.03 27.22 -18.02
C PRO A 502 -1.46 26.67 -17.89
N ARG A 503 -1.79 25.56 -18.53
CA ARG A 503 -3.11 24.91 -18.48
C ARG A 503 -3.21 23.88 -17.37
N ARG A 504 -2.08 23.38 -16.86
CA ARG A 504 -1.97 22.35 -15.85
C ARG A 504 -1.16 22.84 -14.65
N ALA A 505 -1.36 22.21 -13.49
CA ALA A 505 -0.46 22.45 -12.37
C ALA A 505 0.92 21.86 -12.68
N THR A 506 1.96 22.71 -12.72
CA THR A 506 3.34 22.25 -12.88
C THR A 506 3.90 21.87 -11.51
N VAL A 507 4.47 20.68 -11.39
CA VAL A 507 5.01 20.13 -10.15
C VAL A 507 6.39 19.53 -10.35
N LEU A 508 7.11 19.31 -9.26
CA LEU A 508 8.40 18.63 -9.22
C LEU A 508 8.21 17.29 -8.51
N GLY A 509 7.85 16.23 -9.25
CA GLY A 509 7.48 14.93 -8.70
C GLY A 509 8.63 14.13 -8.12
N GLU A 510 9.88 14.48 -8.48
CA GLU A 510 11.07 13.96 -7.80
C GLU A 510 12.24 14.94 -7.88
N TYR A 511 12.94 15.12 -6.75
CA TYR A 511 14.23 15.81 -6.66
C TYR A 511 14.94 15.41 -5.36
N GLY A 512 16.20 15.78 -5.23
CA GLY A 512 16.99 15.54 -4.01
C GLY A 512 17.96 14.39 -4.18
N GLY A 513 17.66 13.25 -3.59
CA GLY A 513 18.54 12.09 -3.67
C GLY A 513 19.87 12.31 -2.96
N ILE A 514 19.87 13.04 -1.81
CA ILE A 514 21.07 13.38 -1.04
C ILE A 514 21.47 12.17 -0.20
N GLY A 515 22.58 11.52 -0.58
CA GLY A 515 23.08 10.28 0.02
C GLY A 515 24.02 10.52 1.20
N LEU A 516 23.85 9.72 2.26
CA LEU A 516 24.75 9.58 3.39
C LEU A 516 24.82 8.11 3.80
N VAL A 517 26.02 7.53 3.79
CA VAL A 517 26.27 6.19 4.36
C VAL A 517 26.32 6.30 5.88
N VAL A 518 25.54 5.48 6.57
CA VAL A 518 25.60 5.31 8.03
C VAL A 518 26.11 3.90 8.29
N GLU A 519 27.38 3.78 8.71
CA GLU A 519 28.00 2.50 8.97
C GLU A 519 27.22 1.69 10.02
N GLY A 520 27.02 0.40 9.76
CA GLY A 520 26.23 -0.50 10.60
C GLY A 520 24.72 -0.47 10.33
N ASN A 521 24.20 0.50 9.54
CA ASN A 521 22.80 0.64 9.21
C ASN A 521 22.54 0.55 7.69
N THR A 522 23.46 -0.07 6.93
CA THR A 522 23.36 -0.25 5.47
C THR A 522 22.98 -1.67 5.11
N TRP A 523 22.18 -1.82 4.04
CA TRP A 523 21.78 -3.12 3.48
C TRP A 523 22.94 -3.83 2.78
N VAL A 524 23.77 -3.07 2.07
CA VAL A 524 24.99 -3.53 1.41
C VAL A 524 26.21 -2.79 1.98
N ASN A 525 27.23 -3.54 2.35
CA ASN A 525 28.47 -3.00 2.98
C ASN A 525 29.56 -2.74 1.95
N ASP A 526 29.22 -2.50 0.70
CA ASP A 526 30.17 -2.29 -0.36
C ASP A 526 30.03 -0.90 -1.02
N LYS A 527 30.95 -0.60 -1.95
CA LYS A 527 30.96 0.67 -2.70
C LYS A 527 29.79 0.84 -3.68
N LYS A 528 28.83 -0.10 -3.74
CA LYS A 528 27.68 -0.08 -4.63
C LYS A 528 26.50 0.72 -4.07
N ASN A 529 26.63 1.25 -2.85
CA ASN A 529 25.64 2.20 -2.32
C ASN A 529 25.47 3.39 -3.25
N TRP A 530 24.22 3.76 -3.54
CA TRP A 530 23.87 4.74 -4.56
C TRP A 530 23.13 5.95 -3.98
N GLY A 531 23.40 7.11 -4.56
CA GLY A 531 22.72 8.37 -4.30
C GLY A 531 23.16 9.37 -5.37
N TYR A 532 22.28 10.33 -5.72
CA TYR A 532 22.57 11.32 -6.79
C TYR A 532 23.71 12.26 -6.41
N VAL A 533 23.79 12.65 -5.14
CA VAL A 533 24.94 13.31 -4.52
C VAL A 533 25.22 12.64 -3.19
N LYS A 534 26.47 12.64 -2.73
CA LYS A 534 26.88 11.96 -1.49
C LYS A 534 27.66 12.92 -0.61
N PHE A 535 27.38 12.85 0.67
CA PHE A 535 28.06 13.60 1.72
C PHE A 535 28.50 12.64 2.83
N ASN A 536 29.28 13.14 3.78
CA ASN A 536 29.91 12.33 4.81
C ASN A 536 29.35 12.57 6.21
N THR A 537 28.58 13.65 6.40
CA THR A 537 28.06 14.03 7.71
C THR A 537 26.58 14.46 7.65
N SER A 538 25.89 14.31 8.78
CA SER A 538 24.51 14.77 8.96
C SER A 538 24.34 16.27 8.72
N ASP A 539 25.33 17.09 9.13
CA ASP A 539 25.28 18.53 8.91
C ASP A 539 25.40 18.90 7.42
N GLU A 540 26.25 18.22 6.66
CA GLU A 540 26.39 18.44 5.22
C GLU A 540 25.11 18.13 4.48
N VAL A 541 24.49 16.97 4.71
CA VAL A 541 23.22 16.59 4.07
C VAL A 541 22.08 17.52 4.48
N THR A 542 22.04 17.94 5.75
CA THR A 542 21.06 18.90 6.26
C THR A 542 21.20 20.26 5.57
N ASN A 543 22.43 20.77 5.44
CA ASN A 543 22.69 22.07 4.80
C ASN A 543 22.32 22.04 3.30
N GLU A 544 22.64 20.96 2.59
CA GLU A 544 22.26 20.81 1.18
C GLU A 544 20.75 20.73 1.01
N TYR A 545 20.05 19.98 1.89
CA TYR A 545 18.59 19.93 1.92
C TYR A 545 17.98 21.34 2.08
N ILE A 546 18.46 22.12 3.04
CA ILE A 546 17.98 23.51 3.29
C ILE A 546 18.25 24.40 2.07
N LYS A 547 19.40 24.26 1.44
CA LYS A 547 19.72 24.99 0.19
C LYS A 547 18.73 24.67 -0.91
N TYR A 548 18.37 23.39 -1.11
CA TYR A 548 17.34 22.97 -2.06
C TYR A 548 15.98 23.54 -1.69
N GLY A 549 15.61 23.52 -0.42
CA GLY A 549 14.35 24.10 0.08
C GLY A 549 14.23 25.61 -0.21
N LYS A 550 15.32 26.37 -0.01
CA LYS A 550 15.36 27.81 -0.32
C LYS A 550 15.20 28.06 -1.84
N HIS A 551 15.86 27.26 -2.66
CA HIS A 551 15.72 27.36 -4.12
C HIS A 551 14.30 26.95 -4.56
N LEU A 552 13.71 25.93 -3.95
CA LEU A 552 12.32 25.53 -4.23
C LEU A 552 11.34 26.67 -3.93
N LEU A 553 11.51 27.42 -2.85
CA LEU A 553 10.67 28.60 -2.54
C LEU A 553 10.71 29.65 -3.66
N GLU A 554 11.85 29.83 -4.35
CA GLU A 554 11.94 30.72 -5.54
C GLU A 554 11.17 30.14 -6.73
N LEU A 555 11.27 28.83 -6.96
CA LEU A 555 10.57 28.14 -8.06
C LEU A 555 9.06 28.07 -7.84
N ILE A 556 8.59 28.02 -6.59
CA ILE A 556 7.16 28.12 -6.25
C ILE A 556 6.60 29.46 -6.72
N ARG A 557 7.32 30.54 -6.51
CA ARG A 557 6.92 31.87 -7.02
C ARG A 557 6.84 31.91 -8.55
N LYS A 558 7.63 31.10 -9.25
CA LYS A 558 7.62 30.98 -10.71
C LYS A 558 6.52 30.04 -11.25
N GLY A 559 5.94 29.16 -10.40
CA GLY A 559 4.81 28.34 -10.86
C GLY A 559 4.68 26.93 -10.30
N PHE A 560 5.64 26.38 -9.56
CA PHE A 560 5.47 25.05 -8.96
C PHE A 560 4.33 25.04 -7.96
N SER A 561 3.49 23.99 -8.04
CA SER A 561 2.31 23.78 -7.20
C SER A 561 2.47 22.63 -6.20
N ALA A 562 3.47 21.79 -6.38
CA ALA A 562 3.85 20.72 -5.47
C ALA A 562 5.31 20.33 -5.69
N ALA A 563 5.90 19.65 -4.71
CA ALA A 563 7.20 19.02 -4.85
C ALA A 563 7.30 17.73 -4.01
N VAL A 564 8.10 16.78 -4.50
CA VAL A 564 8.37 15.50 -3.83
C VAL A 564 9.85 15.30 -3.67
N TYR A 565 10.30 15.17 -2.43
CA TYR A 565 11.70 14.93 -2.08
C TYR A 565 12.01 13.42 -2.07
N THR A 566 13.08 13.00 -2.72
CA THR A 566 13.56 11.61 -2.73
C THR A 566 14.61 11.42 -1.66
N GLN A 567 14.36 10.68 -0.52
CA GLN A 567 13.16 9.90 -0.22
C GLN A 567 12.96 9.73 1.30
N THR A 568 11.90 9.01 1.72
CA THR A 568 11.57 8.80 3.15
C THR A 568 12.67 8.04 3.89
N THR A 569 13.05 6.86 3.39
CA THR A 569 14.08 5.99 3.97
C THR A 569 15.08 5.56 2.91
N ASP A 570 16.26 5.14 3.35
CA ASP A 570 17.10 4.32 2.49
C ASP A 570 16.33 3.05 2.08
N VAL A 571 16.64 2.49 0.91
CA VAL A 571 16.12 1.20 0.46
C VAL A 571 17.24 0.41 -0.19
N GLU A 572 17.59 -0.73 0.38
CA GLU A 572 18.66 -1.63 -0.07
C GLU A 572 19.97 -0.89 -0.38
N GLY A 573 20.39 -0.79 -1.65
CA GLY A 573 21.60 -0.07 -2.06
C GLY A 573 21.43 1.45 -2.18
N GLU A 574 20.21 1.96 -2.15
CA GLU A 574 19.89 3.38 -2.29
C GLU A 574 19.93 4.08 -0.93
N ILE A 575 20.90 4.98 -0.74
CA ILE A 575 21.23 5.59 0.57
C ILE A 575 20.87 7.07 0.66
N ASN A 576 19.79 7.48 0.05
CA ASN A 576 19.35 8.89 -0.03
C ASN A 576 18.06 9.18 0.77
N GLY A 577 17.73 8.31 1.73
CA GLY A 577 16.60 8.52 2.63
C GLY A 577 16.85 9.60 3.68
N LEU A 578 15.78 10.16 4.24
CA LEU A 578 15.82 10.99 5.46
C LEU A 578 16.23 10.16 6.67
N MET A 579 15.96 8.85 6.62
CA MET A 579 16.27 7.86 7.65
C MET A 579 16.99 6.65 7.02
N THR A 580 17.72 5.91 7.83
CA THR A 580 18.30 4.62 7.42
C THR A 580 17.22 3.59 7.11
N TYR A 581 17.56 2.55 6.35
CA TYR A 581 16.61 1.51 5.92
C TYR A 581 15.99 0.74 7.11
N ASP A 582 16.72 0.58 8.21
CA ASP A 582 16.22 -0.02 9.45
C ASP A 582 15.49 0.97 10.39
N ARG A 583 15.28 2.24 9.96
CA ARG A 583 14.63 3.33 10.72
C ARG A 583 15.31 3.66 12.05
N LYS A 584 16.50 3.15 12.31
CA LYS A 584 17.21 3.37 13.60
C LYS A 584 17.91 4.73 13.67
N VAL A 585 18.25 5.33 12.52
CA VAL A 585 19.00 6.60 12.47
C VAL A 585 18.28 7.60 11.56
N ILE A 586 18.01 8.77 12.11
CA ILE A 586 17.59 9.96 11.33
C ILE A 586 18.85 10.63 10.81
N LYS A 587 18.99 10.78 9.50
CA LYS A 587 20.21 11.21 8.83
C LYS A 587 20.39 12.73 8.74
N MET A 588 19.30 13.48 8.93
CA MET A 588 19.28 14.95 8.87
C MET A 588 18.82 15.55 10.19
N ASN A 589 19.14 16.81 10.46
CA ASN A 589 18.63 17.54 11.61
C ASN A 589 17.13 17.81 11.43
N GLU A 590 16.29 17.05 12.13
CA GLU A 590 14.82 17.06 12.00
C GLU A 590 14.23 18.46 12.23
N ALA A 591 14.72 19.22 13.22
CA ALA A 591 14.19 20.55 13.52
C ALA A 591 14.45 21.54 12.37
N LYS A 592 15.66 21.55 11.81
CA LYS A 592 16.03 22.43 10.68
C LYS A 592 15.27 22.05 9.41
N VAL A 593 15.10 20.73 9.14
CA VAL A 593 14.31 20.24 8.00
C VAL A 593 12.83 20.64 8.18
N ARG A 594 12.27 20.45 9.37
CA ARG A 594 10.90 20.87 9.70
C ARG A 594 10.68 22.35 9.42
N GLU A 595 11.59 23.21 9.85
CA GLU A 595 11.47 24.65 9.68
C GLU A 595 11.35 25.05 8.20
N ILE A 596 12.24 24.56 7.34
CA ILE A 596 12.19 24.87 5.90
C ILE A 596 10.96 24.25 5.23
N ASN A 597 10.56 23.04 5.61
CA ASN A 597 9.39 22.37 5.06
C ASN A 597 8.08 23.08 5.40
N GLN A 598 7.95 23.59 6.63
CA GLN A 598 6.80 24.40 7.01
C GLN A 598 6.74 25.73 6.21
N GLN A 599 7.88 26.36 5.93
CA GLN A 599 7.91 27.54 5.07
C GLN A 599 7.46 27.19 3.63
N ILE A 600 7.84 26.02 3.11
CA ILE A 600 7.43 25.54 1.78
C ILE A 600 5.94 25.22 1.79
N CYS A 601 5.44 24.43 2.73
CA CYS A 601 4.02 24.07 2.82
C CYS A 601 3.12 25.31 2.91
N ASN A 602 3.56 26.34 3.65
CA ASN A 602 2.81 27.57 3.86
C ASN A 602 3.02 28.64 2.79
N SER A 603 3.81 28.35 1.74
CA SER A 603 4.23 29.33 0.74
C SER A 603 3.10 29.94 -0.10
N LEU A 604 1.94 29.28 -0.19
CA LEU A 604 0.73 29.74 -0.87
C LEU A 604 -0.38 30.22 0.09
N ASN A 605 -0.20 30.06 1.39
CA ASN A 605 -1.14 30.54 2.40
C ASN A 605 -1.00 32.06 2.56
N LYS A 606 -1.85 32.85 1.88
CA LYS A 606 -1.95 34.30 2.01
C LYS A 606 -3.34 34.70 2.48
#